data_f8a10c14526c6fc8562029e2dafe43aa
#
_entry.id   f8a10c14526c6fc8562029e2dafe43aa
#
_cell.length_a   1.000
_cell.length_b   1.000
_cell.length_c   1.000
_cell.angle_alpha   90.00
_cell.angle_beta   90.00
_cell.angle_gamma   90.00
#
_symmetry.space_group_name_H-M   'P 1'
#
loop_
_entity.id
_entity.type
_entity.pdbx_description
1 polymer ?
#
loop_
_entity_poly.entity_id
_entity_poly.type
_entity_poly.pdbx_seq_one_letter_code
_entity_poly.pdbx_strand_id
1 'polypeptide(L)'
;MALATFPLNIFTTQRMFNDYGADDMRYGDICERRMKNEFGLTHISNVVDPWSMTRLHPFHNPQSRFAGAYAKPGEKLSPLECARLLFAEMQTTSLPFALVGPQRFLINKMLEHFMRSSGLPFRDLSLDMAYRDKIMNDRSINSTHKAIIDTLNFNIDYGIKGLPLKNIGDINSAINNSILPKFDSLIMDKINGLGITVHDVYATKIDILSLDVNGARWRAKMRFSGQDHFGLDTHDIHKHKFRQFQFFKIWFTLQRYDKFGFRPFLTNMDTVIDIEGGR
;
A
#
# COMPACT_ATOMS: atom_id res chain seq x y z
N MET A 1 34.34 -14.08 21.64
CA MET A 1 32.91 -14.08 21.27
C MET A 1 32.81 -13.52 19.86
N ALA A 2 32.04 -14.16 18.96
CA ALA A 2 31.90 -13.68 17.59
C ALA A 2 31.02 -12.42 17.58
N LEU A 3 31.47 -11.39 16.88
CA LEU A 3 30.74 -10.14 16.65
C LEU A 3 29.99 -10.16 15.32
N ALA A 4 28.91 -9.42 15.29
CA ALA A 4 28.16 -9.17 14.05
C ALA A 4 28.99 -8.34 13.09
N THR A 5 28.91 -8.70 11.80
CA THR A 5 29.45 -7.91 10.67
C THR A 5 28.31 -7.26 9.91
N PHE A 6 28.54 -6.09 9.36
CA PHE A 6 27.52 -5.29 8.69
C PHE A 6 27.81 -5.17 7.19
N PRO A 7 26.79 -5.09 6.31
CA PRO A 7 25.36 -5.06 6.63
C PRO A 7 24.83 -6.40 7.16
N LEU A 8 23.86 -6.32 8.09
CA LEU A 8 23.26 -7.46 8.75
C LEU A 8 21.73 -7.36 8.73
N ASN A 9 21.07 -8.39 8.21
CA ASN A 9 19.62 -8.50 8.35
C ASN A 9 19.27 -8.91 9.80
N ILE A 10 18.40 -8.13 10.43
CA ILE A 10 17.92 -8.39 11.80
C ILE A 10 16.47 -8.80 11.85
N PHE A 11 15.71 -8.50 10.78
CA PHE A 11 14.29 -8.84 10.71
C PHE A 11 13.81 -8.94 9.26
N THR A 12 12.95 -9.91 9.00
CA THR A 12 12.16 -10.01 7.78
C THR A 12 10.81 -10.63 8.15
N THR A 13 9.71 -10.04 7.69
CA THR A 13 8.36 -10.59 7.87
C THR A 13 8.24 -11.98 7.26
N GLN A 14 7.29 -12.78 7.75
CA GLN A 14 6.96 -14.09 7.15
C GLN A 14 6.33 -13.95 5.76
N ARG A 15 5.61 -12.85 5.50
CA ARG A 15 5.10 -12.51 4.16
C ARG A 15 6.27 -12.21 3.23
N MET A 16 6.25 -12.81 2.05
CA MET A 16 7.37 -12.72 1.10
C MET A 16 7.38 -11.40 0.35
N PHE A 17 8.56 -10.86 0.13
CA PHE A 17 8.75 -9.83 -0.88
C PHE A 17 8.52 -10.42 -2.28
N ASN A 18 7.99 -9.61 -3.19
CA ASN A 18 7.68 -9.97 -4.57
C ASN A 18 6.66 -11.11 -4.69
N ASP A 19 5.67 -11.12 -3.80
CA ASP A 19 4.57 -12.09 -3.83
C ASP A 19 3.54 -11.72 -4.90
N TYR A 20 3.87 -12.00 -6.15
CA TYR A 20 2.95 -11.86 -7.29
C TYR A 20 1.84 -12.93 -7.30
N GLY A 21 1.90 -13.92 -6.42
CA GLY A 21 0.90 -14.99 -6.28
C GLY A 21 -0.25 -14.65 -5.34
N ALA A 22 -0.16 -13.56 -4.60
CA ALA A 22 -1.20 -13.12 -3.67
C ALA A 22 -2.54 -12.83 -4.39
N ASP A 23 -3.67 -12.98 -3.70
CA ASP A 23 -5.00 -12.84 -4.33
C ASP A 23 -5.27 -11.41 -4.84
N ASP A 24 -4.75 -10.41 -4.16
CA ASP A 24 -4.82 -9.00 -4.55
C ASP A 24 -3.97 -8.68 -5.80
N MET A 25 -3.03 -9.57 -6.17
CA MET A 25 -2.22 -9.46 -7.39
C MET A 25 -2.86 -10.15 -8.61
N ARG A 26 -4.03 -10.76 -8.48
CA ARG A 26 -4.77 -11.33 -9.61
C ARG A 26 -5.46 -10.26 -10.45
N TYR A 27 -5.63 -10.53 -11.73
CA TYR A 27 -6.28 -9.61 -12.68
C TYR A 27 -6.98 -10.37 -13.82
N GLY A 28 -8.05 -9.80 -14.38
CA GLY A 28 -8.76 -10.33 -15.54
C GLY A 28 -9.35 -11.73 -15.36
N ASP A 29 -9.61 -12.14 -14.11
CA ASP A 29 -9.97 -13.50 -13.76
C ASP A 29 -11.44 -13.69 -13.36
N ILE A 30 -12.24 -12.60 -13.39
CA ILE A 30 -13.64 -12.62 -12.96
C ILE A 30 -14.56 -12.17 -14.11
N CYS A 31 -15.51 -13.01 -14.50
CA CYS A 31 -16.49 -12.69 -15.53
C CYS A 31 -17.63 -11.80 -15.01
N GLU A 32 -18.36 -11.15 -15.89
CA GLU A 32 -19.50 -10.26 -15.59
C GLU A 32 -20.52 -10.89 -14.64
N ARG A 33 -20.89 -12.16 -14.89
CA ARG A 33 -21.88 -12.86 -14.06
C ARG A 33 -21.43 -12.94 -12.60
N ARG A 34 -20.15 -13.24 -12.34
CA ARG A 34 -19.60 -13.29 -11.00
C ARG A 34 -19.50 -11.89 -10.38
N MET A 35 -19.07 -10.89 -11.15
CA MET A 35 -19.03 -9.49 -10.71
C MET A 35 -20.39 -9.04 -10.17
N LYS A 36 -21.47 -9.33 -10.89
CA LYS A 36 -22.83 -8.93 -10.50
C LYS A 36 -23.41 -9.77 -9.36
N ASN A 37 -23.30 -11.10 -9.45
CA ASN A 37 -24.05 -12.00 -8.56
C ASN A 37 -23.30 -12.28 -7.26
N GLU A 38 -21.97 -12.41 -7.29
CA GLU A 38 -21.16 -12.73 -6.13
C GLU A 38 -20.77 -11.46 -5.37
N PHE A 39 -20.34 -10.42 -6.09
CA PHE A 39 -19.86 -9.19 -5.48
C PHE A 39 -20.88 -8.05 -5.46
N GLY A 40 -22.06 -8.22 -6.09
CA GLY A 40 -23.12 -7.22 -6.12
C GLY A 40 -22.77 -5.96 -6.90
N LEU A 41 -21.81 -6.05 -7.83
CA LEU A 41 -21.31 -4.93 -8.61
C LEU A 41 -22.20 -4.67 -9.84
N THR A 42 -23.42 -4.23 -9.61
CA THR A 42 -24.37 -3.92 -10.68
C THR A 42 -24.21 -2.51 -11.22
N HIS A 43 -23.87 -1.54 -10.34
CA HIS A 43 -23.63 -0.15 -10.70
C HIS A 43 -22.20 0.24 -10.27
N ILE A 44 -21.33 0.50 -11.25
CA ILE A 44 -19.90 0.74 -11.05
C ILE A 44 -19.56 2.21 -11.22
N SER A 45 -20.12 2.86 -12.24
CA SER A 45 -19.73 4.17 -12.71
C SER A 45 -20.97 5.02 -13.01
N ASN A 46 -20.83 6.34 -12.88
CA ASN A 46 -21.84 7.31 -13.30
C ASN A 46 -21.59 7.81 -14.73
N VAL A 47 -20.50 7.41 -15.37
CA VAL A 47 -20.05 7.90 -16.67
C VAL A 47 -20.21 6.83 -17.74
N VAL A 48 -19.96 5.57 -17.40
CA VAL A 48 -20.04 4.43 -18.32
C VAL A 48 -20.67 3.22 -17.66
N ASP A 49 -21.37 2.40 -18.45
CA ASP A 49 -21.72 1.04 -18.04
C ASP A 49 -20.67 0.05 -18.59
N PRO A 50 -19.81 -0.52 -17.73
CA PRO A 50 -18.76 -1.43 -18.16
C PRO A 50 -19.29 -2.77 -18.66
N TRP A 51 -20.55 -3.11 -18.35
CA TRP A 51 -21.16 -4.38 -18.75
C TRP A 51 -21.63 -4.33 -20.20
N SER A 52 -22.28 -3.24 -20.57
CA SER A 52 -22.75 -3.01 -21.95
C SER A 52 -21.76 -2.26 -22.82
N MET A 53 -20.63 -1.78 -22.25
CA MET A 53 -19.66 -0.91 -22.93
C MET A 53 -20.34 0.31 -23.56
N THR A 54 -21.14 1.04 -22.77
CA THR A 54 -21.87 2.22 -23.23
C THR A 54 -21.60 3.41 -22.35
N ARG A 55 -21.51 4.59 -22.97
CA ARG A 55 -21.47 5.87 -22.24
C ARG A 55 -22.83 6.11 -21.58
N LEU A 56 -22.81 6.47 -20.30
CA LEU A 56 -24.02 6.84 -19.58
C LEU A 56 -24.35 8.31 -19.82
N HIS A 57 -25.62 8.59 -19.94
CA HIS A 57 -26.18 9.92 -19.94
C HIS A 57 -26.83 10.18 -18.56
N PRO A 58 -27.01 11.45 -18.08
CA PRO A 58 -27.68 11.73 -16.82
C PRO A 58 -29.04 11.02 -16.65
N PHE A 59 -29.75 10.74 -17.74
CA PHE A 59 -31.01 9.99 -17.74
C PHE A 59 -30.85 8.48 -17.51
N HIS A 60 -29.64 7.93 -17.67
CA HIS A 60 -29.33 6.52 -17.40
C HIS A 60 -28.74 6.31 -16.01
N ASN A 61 -28.36 7.40 -15.31
CA ASN A 61 -27.82 7.29 -13.97
C ASN A 61 -28.94 6.94 -12.98
N PRO A 62 -28.89 5.77 -12.31
CA PRO A 62 -29.94 5.36 -11.37
C PRO A 62 -30.09 6.27 -10.16
N GLN A 63 -29.12 7.12 -9.86
CA GLN A 63 -29.18 8.13 -8.79
C GLN A 63 -29.78 9.47 -9.28
N SER A 64 -29.96 9.64 -10.59
CA SER A 64 -30.61 10.83 -11.13
C SER A 64 -32.12 10.72 -11.00
N ARG A 65 -32.78 11.82 -10.56
CA ARG A 65 -34.26 11.92 -10.57
C ARG A 65 -34.86 11.82 -11.98
N PHE A 66 -34.04 11.89 -13.03
CA PHE A 66 -34.45 11.75 -14.42
C PHE A 66 -34.13 10.35 -14.99
N ALA A 67 -33.69 9.40 -14.13
CA ALA A 67 -33.38 8.04 -14.59
C ALA A 67 -34.59 7.42 -15.28
N GLY A 68 -34.37 6.86 -16.48
CA GLY A 68 -35.42 6.22 -17.26
C GLY A 68 -36.34 7.15 -18.04
N ALA A 69 -36.23 8.49 -17.91
CA ALA A 69 -37.10 9.44 -18.62
C ALA A 69 -36.91 9.43 -20.13
N TYR A 70 -35.71 9.09 -20.64
CA TYR A 70 -35.39 8.98 -22.06
C TYR A 70 -34.49 7.78 -22.32
N ALA A 71 -35.03 6.72 -22.88
CA ALA A 71 -34.33 5.46 -23.13
C ALA A 71 -33.58 5.45 -24.48
N LYS A 72 -32.78 6.47 -24.80
CA LYS A 72 -31.85 6.35 -25.93
C LYS A 72 -30.66 5.49 -25.53
N PRO A 73 -30.27 4.49 -26.34
CA PRO A 73 -29.03 3.75 -26.10
C PRO A 73 -27.85 4.73 -25.98
N GLY A 74 -26.99 4.56 -24.99
CA GLY A 74 -25.75 5.31 -24.91
C GLY A 74 -24.81 4.98 -26.06
N GLU A 75 -23.85 5.86 -26.31
CA GLU A 75 -22.78 5.64 -27.29
C GLU A 75 -22.00 4.36 -26.95
N LYS A 76 -21.83 3.46 -27.91
CA LYS A 76 -20.99 2.26 -27.76
C LYS A 76 -19.53 2.64 -27.73
N LEU A 77 -18.80 2.07 -26.80
CA LEU A 77 -17.39 2.31 -26.55
C LEU A 77 -16.60 1.01 -26.76
N SER A 78 -15.36 1.14 -27.18
CA SER A 78 -14.39 0.05 -27.06
C SER A 78 -14.04 -0.22 -25.59
N PRO A 79 -13.56 -1.42 -25.22
CA PRO A 79 -13.09 -1.68 -23.86
C PRO A 79 -12.05 -0.68 -23.36
N LEU A 80 -11.13 -0.24 -24.23
CA LEU A 80 -10.10 0.74 -23.87
C LEU A 80 -10.67 2.13 -23.59
N GLU A 81 -11.64 2.59 -24.38
CA GLU A 81 -12.31 3.87 -24.14
C GLU A 81 -13.13 3.83 -22.85
N CYS A 82 -13.84 2.73 -22.61
CA CYS A 82 -14.57 2.51 -21.38
C CYS A 82 -13.61 2.55 -20.16
N ALA A 83 -12.48 1.84 -20.23
CA ALA A 83 -11.47 1.84 -19.18
C ALA A 83 -10.89 3.24 -18.94
N ARG A 84 -10.59 4.02 -19.97
CA ARG A 84 -10.09 5.40 -19.82
C ARG A 84 -11.07 6.30 -19.08
N LEU A 85 -12.36 6.18 -19.35
CA LEU A 85 -13.40 6.93 -18.64
C LEU A 85 -13.52 6.48 -17.18
N LEU A 86 -13.40 5.17 -16.91
CA LEU A 86 -13.35 4.64 -15.56
C LEU A 86 -12.12 5.16 -14.79
N PHE A 87 -10.94 5.21 -15.40
CA PHE A 87 -9.76 5.79 -14.77
C PHE A 87 -9.92 7.28 -14.46
N ALA A 88 -10.50 8.06 -15.38
CA ALA A 88 -10.79 9.47 -15.14
C ALA A 88 -11.75 9.68 -13.96
N GLU A 89 -12.80 8.85 -13.88
CA GLU A 89 -13.73 8.87 -12.75
C GLU A 89 -13.05 8.40 -11.45
N MET A 90 -12.17 7.40 -11.51
CA MET A 90 -11.39 6.93 -10.37
C MET A 90 -10.47 8.03 -9.81
N GLN A 91 -9.82 8.82 -10.67
CA GLN A 91 -9.03 9.98 -10.24
C GLN A 91 -9.92 10.99 -9.49
N THR A 92 -11.08 11.32 -10.03
CA THR A 92 -12.02 12.25 -9.40
C THR A 92 -12.55 11.72 -8.07
N THR A 93 -12.93 10.44 -8.01
CA THR A 93 -13.46 9.80 -6.80
C THR A 93 -12.39 9.49 -5.74
N SER A 94 -11.10 9.61 -6.08
CA SER A 94 -9.99 9.51 -5.13
C SER A 94 -9.79 10.79 -4.29
N LEU A 95 -10.27 11.94 -4.75
CA LEU A 95 -10.04 13.24 -4.09
C LEU A 95 -10.39 13.28 -2.59
N PRO A 96 -11.51 12.69 -2.12
CA PRO A 96 -11.82 12.69 -0.69
C PRO A 96 -10.77 11.99 0.19
N PHE A 97 -9.98 11.10 -0.39
CA PHE A 97 -8.92 10.36 0.30
C PHE A 97 -7.54 11.04 0.22
N ALA A 98 -7.41 12.12 -0.55
CA ALA A 98 -6.16 12.83 -0.83
C ALA A 98 -6.33 14.35 -0.74
N LEU A 99 -6.97 14.82 0.34
CA LEU A 99 -7.31 16.26 0.51
C LEU A 99 -6.12 17.09 0.99
N VAL A 100 -5.24 16.52 1.81
CA VAL A 100 -4.18 17.25 2.51
C VAL A 100 -2.83 16.54 2.43
N GLY A 101 -1.77 17.27 2.73
CA GLY A 101 -0.42 16.72 2.86
C GLY A 101 0.37 16.67 1.55
N PRO A 102 1.69 16.46 1.66
CA PRO A 102 2.59 16.45 0.50
C PRO A 102 2.39 15.21 -0.38
N GLN A 103 1.81 14.12 0.15
CA GLN A 103 1.59 12.87 -0.56
C GLN A 103 0.25 12.83 -1.32
N ARG A 104 -0.57 13.89 -1.27
CA ARG A 104 -1.90 13.94 -1.93
C ARG A 104 -1.88 13.64 -3.43
N PHE A 105 -0.75 13.87 -4.11
CA PHE A 105 -0.60 13.60 -5.54
C PHE A 105 -0.11 12.19 -5.85
N LEU A 106 0.26 11.41 -4.82
CA LEU A 106 0.80 10.06 -4.99
C LEU A 106 -0.22 9.14 -5.66
N ILE A 107 -1.49 9.23 -5.26
CA ILE A 107 -2.56 8.41 -5.86
C ILE A 107 -2.65 8.62 -7.37
N ASN A 108 -2.54 9.85 -7.88
CA ASN A 108 -2.61 10.11 -9.32
C ASN A 108 -1.46 9.42 -10.07
N LYS A 109 -0.23 9.50 -9.53
CA LYS A 109 0.94 8.80 -10.10
C LYS A 109 0.72 7.27 -10.13
N MET A 110 0.14 6.73 -9.07
CA MET A 110 -0.14 5.29 -8.98
C MET A 110 -1.27 4.88 -9.93
N LEU A 111 -2.32 5.69 -10.10
CA LEU A 111 -3.37 5.44 -11.08
C LEU A 111 -2.85 5.51 -12.53
N GLU A 112 -1.95 6.45 -12.84
CA GLU A 112 -1.27 6.49 -14.12
C GLU A 112 -0.39 5.24 -14.36
N HIS A 113 0.30 4.79 -13.32
CA HIS A 113 1.10 3.56 -13.38
C HIS A 113 0.20 2.33 -13.59
N PHE A 114 -0.93 2.25 -12.89
CA PHE A 114 -1.94 1.20 -13.04
C PHE A 114 -2.53 1.18 -14.46
N MET A 115 -2.85 2.35 -15.01
CA MET A 115 -3.39 2.49 -16.37
C MET A 115 -2.44 1.98 -17.46
N ARG A 116 -1.12 2.03 -17.22
CA ARG A 116 -0.10 1.44 -18.13
C ARG A 116 -0.14 -0.08 -18.14
N SER A 117 -0.73 -0.71 -17.13
CA SER A 117 -0.91 -2.17 -17.00
C SER A 117 0.39 -2.99 -17.16
N SER A 118 1.54 -2.41 -16.81
CA SER A 118 2.84 -3.09 -16.95
C SER A 118 3.05 -4.19 -15.91
N GLY A 119 2.43 -4.04 -14.72
CA GLY A 119 2.70 -4.88 -13.54
C GLY A 119 4.10 -4.68 -12.93
N LEU A 120 4.87 -3.72 -13.43
CA LEU A 120 6.20 -3.41 -12.89
C LEU A 120 6.07 -2.76 -11.50
N PRO A 121 6.99 -3.00 -10.57
CA PRO A 121 6.97 -2.37 -9.27
C PRO A 121 7.03 -0.84 -9.36
N PHE A 122 6.23 -0.19 -8.52
CA PHE A 122 6.20 1.26 -8.37
C PHE A 122 7.16 1.71 -7.27
N ARG A 123 7.83 2.84 -7.51
CA ARG A 123 8.68 3.55 -6.54
C ARG A 123 8.47 5.05 -6.70
N ASP A 124 8.45 5.76 -5.58
CA ASP A 124 8.41 7.23 -5.57
C ASP A 124 9.10 7.77 -4.31
N LEU A 125 9.94 8.78 -4.47
CA LEU A 125 10.69 9.38 -3.36
C LEU A 125 9.76 9.94 -2.28
N SER A 126 8.58 10.45 -2.64
CA SER A 126 7.62 10.96 -1.67
C SER A 126 7.06 9.86 -0.78
N LEU A 127 7.01 8.63 -1.30
CA LEU A 127 6.61 7.44 -0.54
C LEU A 127 7.73 6.99 0.42
N ASP A 128 8.99 6.99 -0.05
CA ASP A 128 10.16 6.70 0.80
C ASP A 128 10.24 7.69 1.97
N MET A 129 10.00 8.98 1.69
CA MET A 129 9.94 10.04 2.72
C MET A 129 8.79 9.81 3.70
N ALA A 130 7.60 9.48 3.21
CA ALA A 130 6.45 9.17 4.06
C ALA A 130 6.72 7.96 4.97
N TYR A 131 7.35 6.93 4.44
CA TYR A 131 7.73 5.74 5.21
C TYR A 131 8.75 6.07 6.29
N ARG A 132 9.76 6.89 5.96
CA ARG A 132 10.73 7.42 6.94
C ARG A 132 10.04 8.20 8.05
N ASP A 133 9.15 9.13 7.69
CA ASP A 133 8.43 9.94 8.65
C ASP A 133 7.55 9.08 9.57
N LYS A 134 6.94 8.03 9.03
CA LYS A 134 6.16 7.07 9.82
C LYS A 134 7.01 6.35 10.85
N ILE A 135 8.23 5.92 10.48
CA ILE A 135 9.15 5.25 11.39
C ILE A 135 9.66 6.21 12.48
N MET A 136 10.11 7.40 12.07
CA MET A 136 10.75 8.35 12.97
C MET A 136 9.78 9.04 13.94
N ASN A 137 8.53 9.23 13.53
CA ASN A 137 7.52 9.95 14.32
C ASN A 137 6.58 9.01 15.11
N ASP A 138 6.75 7.70 15.00
CA ASP A 138 5.99 6.76 15.82
C ASP A 138 6.42 6.81 17.27
N ARG A 139 5.58 7.43 18.10
CA ARG A 139 5.80 7.57 19.57
C ARG A 139 5.06 6.53 20.39
N SER A 140 4.48 5.51 19.74
CA SER A 140 3.84 4.42 20.48
C SER A 140 4.84 3.64 21.32
N ILE A 141 4.40 3.17 22.47
CA ILE A 141 5.24 2.37 23.39
C ILE A 141 5.79 1.12 22.69
N ASN A 142 5.01 0.55 21.78
CA ASN A 142 5.33 -0.68 21.07
C ASN A 142 5.85 -0.42 19.63
N SER A 143 6.37 0.79 19.33
CA SER A 143 6.92 1.06 18.01
C SER A 143 8.18 0.23 17.74
N THR A 144 8.32 -0.24 16.51
CA THR A 144 9.52 -0.98 16.07
C THR A 144 10.79 -0.16 16.27
N HIS A 145 10.74 1.14 16.00
CA HIS A 145 11.87 2.07 16.20
C HIS A 145 12.35 2.06 17.65
N LYS A 146 11.41 2.19 18.60
CA LYS A 146 11.73 2.14 20.04
C LYS A 146 12.23 0.75 20.45
N ALA A 147 11.59 -0.31 20.02
CA ALA A 147 11.98 -1.69 20.33
C ALA A 147 13.43 -1.98 19.91
N ILE A 148 13.85 -1.50 18.73
CA ILE A 148 15.22 -1.66 18.24
C ILE A 148 16.20 -0.90 19.14
N ILE A 149 15.93 0.37 19.48
CA ILE A 149 16.81 1.18 20.33
C ILE A 149 16.98 0.54 21.70
N ASP A 150 15.87 0.17 22.35
CA ASP A 150 15.88 -0.42 23.68
C ASP A 150 16.67 -1.74 23.70
N THR A 151 16.47 -2.58 22.68
CA THR A 151 17.16 -3.87 22.59
C THR A 151 18.65 -3.70 22.28
N LEU A 152 19.03 -2.76 21.42
CA LEU A 152 20.43 -2.46 21.14
C LEU A 152 21.14 -1.90 22.37
N ASN A 153 20.50 -1.01 23.13
CA ASN A 153 21.06 -0.50 24.40
C ASN A 153 21.47 -1.64 25.35
N PHE A 154 20.64 -2.69 25.40
CA PHE A 154 20.86 -3.84 26.29
C PHE A 154 21.86 -4.86 25.74
N ASN A 155 21.87 -5.08 24.43
CA ASN A 155 22.58 -6.17 23.78
C ASN A 155 23.96 -5.81 23.23
N ILE A 156 24.29 -4.51 23.07
CA ILE A 156 25.64 -4.06 22.69
C ILE A 156 26.61 -4.35 23.83
N ASP A 157 27.72 -4.97 23.50
CA ASP A 157 28.86 -5.10 24.41
C ASP A 157 29.78 -3.89 24.25
N TYR A 158 29.69 -2.97 25.20
CA TYR A 158 30.46 -1.73 25.21
C TYR A 158 31.96 -1.95 25.48
N GLY A 159 32.32 -3.08 26.07
CA GLY A 159 33.72 -3.41 26.33
C GLY A 159 34.47 -3.81 25.07
N ILE A 160 33.84 -4.63 24.24
CA ILE A 160 34.40 -5.07 22.94
C ILE A 160 33.89 -4.23 21.78
N LYS A 161 33.11 -3.18 22.05
CA LYS A 161 32.61 -2.18 21.10
C LYS A 161 31.86 -2.79 19.91
N GLY A 162 30.92 -3.71 20.15
CA GLY A 162 30.21 -4.39 19.10
C GLY A 162 28.95 -5.12 19.54
N LEU A 163 28.24 -5.68 18.60
CA LEU A 163 27.05 -6.49 18.83
C LEU A 163 27.40 -7.98 18.76
N PRO A 164 27.29 -8.74 19.86
CA PRO A 164 27.50 -10.18 19.81
C PRO A 164 26.49 -10.90 18.93
N LEU A 165 26.95 -11.81 18.07
CA LEU A 165 26.08 -12.58 17.16
C LEU A 165 24.95 -13.31 17.88
N LYS A 166 25.22 -13.85 19.08
CA LYS A 166 24.23 -14.56 19.88
C LYS A 166 23.02 -13.70 20.30
N ASN A 167 23.18 -12.36 20.33
CA ASN A 167 22.16 -11.44 20.77
C ASN A 167 21.23 -10.96 19.62
N ILE A 168 21.48 -11.38 18.38
CA ILE A 168 20.65 -11.00 17.23
C ILE A 168 19.22 -11.55 17.37
N GLY A 169 19.08 -12.73 17.96
CA GLY A 169 17.77 -13.34 18.22
C GLY A 169 16.87 -12.49 19.12
N ASP A 170 17.46 -11.78 20.10
CA ASP A 170 16.73 -10.88 21.00
C ASP A 170 16.16 -9.67 20.23
N ILE A 171 16.96 -9.12 19.29
CA ILE A 171 16.52 -8.00 18.45
C ILE A 171 15.36 -8.45 17.53
N ASN A 172 15.50 -9.61 16.89
CA ASN A 172 14.44 -10.16 16.05
C ASN A 172 13.16 -10.39 16.87
N SER A 173 13.26 -10.95 18.06
CA SER A 173 12.14 -11.19 18.96
C SER A 173 11.46 -9.88 19.40
N ALA A 174 12.24 -8.85 19.72
CA ALA A 174 11.72 -7.55 20.09
C ALA A 174 10.93 -6.90 18.93
N ILE A 175 11.45 -7.01 17.69
CA ILE A 175 10.76 -6.50 16.50
C ILE A 175 9.47 -7.30 16.24
N ASN A 176 9.48 -8.63 16.37
CA ASN A 176 8.28 -9.45 16.22
C ASN A 176 7.16 -9.09 17.20
N ASN A 177 7.52 -8.62 18.39
CA ASN A 177 6.58 -8.19 19.42
C ASN A 177 6.21 -6.70 19.33
N SER A 178 6.75 -5.99 18.35
CA SER A 178 6.47 -4.57 18.10
C SER A 178 5.42 -4.36 17.03
N ILE A 179 4.98 -3.10 16.89
CA ILE A 179 4.10 -2.67 15.81
C ILE A 179 4.98 -2.20 14.64
N LEU A 180 4.97 -2.94 13.55
CA LEU A 180 5.67 -2.56 12.32
C LEU A 180 5.11 -1.26 11.73
N PRO A 181 5.94 -0.43 11.08
CA PRO A 181 5.47 0.80 10.44
C PRO A 181 4.44 0.51 9.35
N LYS A 182 3.27 1.17 9.43
CA LYS A 182 2.18 1.07 8.46
C LYS A 182 1.35 2.36 8.41
N PHE A 183 0.59 2.56 7.33
CA PHE A 183 -0.20 3.77 7.09
C PHE A 183 -1.68 3.55 7.45
N ASP A 184 -1.98 3.38 8.73
CA ASP A 184 -3.31 3.05 9.23
C ASP A 184 -3.86 4.03 10.28
N SER A 185 -3.32 5.24 10.35
CA SER A 185 -3.81 6.23 11.31
C SER A 185 -5.30 6.54 11.11
N LEU A 186 -6.01 6.76 12.21
CA LEU A 186 -7.47 6.90 12.22
C LEU A 186 -7.99 8.06 11.36
N ILE A 187 -7.22 9.13 11.21
CA ILE A 187 -7.64 10.36 10.52
C ILE A 187 -6.68 10.70 9.38
N MET A 188 -5.40 10.90 9.66
CA MET A 188 -4.46 11.47 8.69
C MET A 188 -4.27 10.57 7.47
N ASP A 189 -4.01 9.27 7.66
CA ASP A 189 -3.78 8.37 6.54
C ASP A 189 -5.04 8.13 5.68
N LYS A 190 -6.24 8.51 6.18
CA LYS A 190 -7.48 8.45 5.41
C LYS A 190 -7.68 9.61 4.44
N ILE A 191 -6.99 10.72 4.63
CA ILE A 191 -7.20 11.97 3.87
C ILE A 191 -5.94 12.53 3.23
N ASN A 192 -4.77 11.95 3.50
CA ASN A 192 -3.49 12.39 2.93
C ASN A 192 -3.05 11.59 1.68
N GLY A 193 -3.86 10.65 1.23
CA GLY A 193 -3.59 9.80 0.08
C GLY A 193 -2.81 8.51 0.41
N LEU A 194 -2.20 8.39 1.58
CA LEU A 194 -1.41 7.21 1.93
C LEU A 194 -2.27 5.97 2.20
N GLY A 195 -3.40 6.14 2.88
CA GLY A 195 -4.28 5.02 3.23
C GLY A 195 -5.00 4.36 2.05
N ILE A 196 -5.00 4.96 0.85
CA ILE A 196 -5.52 4.34 -0.38
C ILE A 196 -4.40 3.92 -1.34
N THR A 197 -3.17 4.36 -1.09
CA THR A 197 -1.99 4.01 -1.90
C THR A 197 -1.20 2.88 -1.27
N VAL A 198 -0.98 2.95 0.05
CA VAL A 198 -0.28 1.95 0.87
C VAL A 198 -0.94 1.94 2.24
N HIS A 199 -1.85 1.03 2.49
CA HIS A 199 -2.57 1.01 3.76
C HIS A 199 -2.00 0.03 4.80
N ASP A 200 -1.49 -1.10 4.34
CA ASP A 200 -0.95 -2.15 5.22
C ASP A 200 0.34 -2.69 4.60
N VAL A 201 1.49 -2.23 5.05
CA VAL A 201 2.78 -2.69 4.49
C VAL A 201 2.86 -4.21 4.55
N TYR A 202 2.73 -4.87 3.39
CA TYR A 202 2.60 -6.32 3.26
C TYR A 202 3.84 -7.06 3.77
N ALA A 203 5.03 -6.59 3.38
CA ALA A 203 6.29 -7.17 3.80
C ALA A 203 7.25 -6.08 4.27
N THR A 204 8.00 -6.37 5.33
CA THR A 204 9.02 -5.47 5.91
C THR A 204 10.31 -6.22 6.12
N LYS A 205 11.43 -5.58 5.75
CA LYS A 205 12.78 -6.04 6.02
C LYS A 205 13.57 -4.93 6.71
N ILE A 206 14.36 -5.29 7.72
CA ILE A 206 15.16 -4.34 8.51
C ILE A 206 16.60 -4.85 8.58
N ASP A 207 17.53 -4.01 8.12
CA ASP A 207 18.96 -4.30 8.14
C ASP A 207 19.71 -3.24 8.97
N ILE A 208 20.72 -3.66 9.73
CA ILE A 208 21.75 -2.76 10.28
C ILE A 208 22.83 -2.63 9.21
N LEU A 209 23.05 -1.41 8.70
CA LEU A 209 24.08 -1.14 7.70
C LEU A 209 25.45 -0.89 8.32
N SER A 210 25.49 -0.24 9.48
CA SER A 210 26.68 0.00 10.28
C SER A 210 26.33 0.21 11.74
N LEU A 211 27.26 -0.11 12.62
CA LEU A 211 27.18 0.16 14.06
C LEU A 211 28.52 0.71 14.50
N ASP A 212 28.52 1.87 15.13
CA ASP A 212 29.65 2.49 15.80
C ASP A 212 29.41 2.60 17.30
N VAL A 213 30.35 2.10 18.11
CA VAL A 213 30.25 2.09 19.58
C VAL A 213 31.42 2.88 20.16
N ASN A 214 31.11 3.98 20.81
CA ASN A 214 32.12 4.86 21.42
C ASN A 214 31.79 5.14 22.89
N GLY A 215 32.59 4.57 23.78
CA GLY A 215 32.39 4.64 25.23
C GLY A 215 31.03 4.04 25.60
N ALA A 216 30.19 4.82 26.26
CA ALA A 216 28.84 4.43 26.69
C ALA A 216 27.76 4.71 25.65
N ARG A 217 28.12 5.21 24.48
CA ARG A 217 27.17 5.57 23.40
C ARG A 217 27.39 4.71 22.16
N TRP A 218 26.34 4.59 21.35
CA TRP A 218 26.41 3.96 20.04
C TRP A 218 25.55 4.73 19.04
N ARG A 219 25.91 4.58 17.76
CA ARG A 219 25.11 5.03 16.62
C ARG A 219 25.04 3.89 15.60
N ALA A 220 23.86 3.67 15.07
CA ALA A 220 23.65 2.69 13.99
C ALA A 220 22.94 3.33 12.82
N LYS A 221 23.32 2.91 11.60
CA LYS A 221 22.62 3.22 10.37
C LYS A 221 21.73 2.03 10.02
N MET A 222 20.44 2.27 9.91
CA MET A 222 19.42 1.25 9.66
C MET A 222 18.78 1.45 8.31
N ARG A 223 18.53 0.35 7.58
CA ARG A 223 17.67 0.34 6.40
C ARG A 223 16.35 -0.33 6.74
N PHE A 224 15.27 0.34 6.40
CA PHE A 224 13.93 -0.23 6.39
C PHE A 224 13.46 -0.34 4.95
N SER A 225 13.12 -1.55 4.52
CA SER A 225 12.50 -1.82 3.23
C SER A 225 11.08 -2.31 3.48
N GLY A 226 10.11 -1.63 2.91
CA GLY A 226 8.70 -1.99 2.94
C GLY A 226 8.20 -2.30 1.53
N GLN A 227 7.28 -3.23 1.42
CA GLN A 227 6.59 -3.54 0.17
C GLN A 227 5.11 -3.74 0.47
N ASP A 228 4.27 -3.19 -0.40
CA ASP A 228 2.84 -3.40 -0.38
C ASP A 228 2.32 -3.73 -1.78
N HIS A 229 1.07 -4.15 -1.87
CA HIS A 229 0.40 -4.48 -3.12
C HIS A 229 -0.59 -3.38 -3.49
N PHE A 230 -0.45 -2.79 -4.67
CA PHE A 230 -1.50 -1.96 -5.23
C PHE A 230 -2.47 -2.84 -6.01
N GLY A 231 -3.34 -3.49 -5.29
CA GLY A 231 -4.33 -4.43 -5.78
C GLY A 231 -5.45 -4.66 -4.76
N LEU A 232 -6.55 -5.23 -5.23
CA LEU A 232 -7.70 -5.59 -4.39
C LEU A 232 -7.99 -7.09 -4.52
N ASP A 233 -8.13 -7.73 -3.38
CA ASP A 233 -8.59 -9.11 -3.33
C ASP A 233 -10.12 -9.23 -3.27
N THR A 234 -10.62 -10.46 -3.34
CA THR A 234 -12.06 -10.75 -3.25
C THR A 234 -12.63 -10.48 -1.86
N HIS A 235 -11.81 -10.58 -0.81
CA HIS A 235 -12.22 -10.26 0.55
C HIS A 235 -12.44 -8.76 0.74
N ASP A 236 -11.60 -7.93 0.12
CA ASP A 236 -11.72 -6.47 0.22
C ASP A 236 -13.06 -5.99 -0.31
N ILE A 237 -13.48 -6.40 -1.49
CA ILE A 237 -14.74 -5.95 -2.09
C ILE A 237 -15.97 -6.43 -1.31
N HIS A 238 -15.85 -7.47 -0.49
CA HIS A 238 -16.93 -7.88 0.43
C HIS A 238 -17.08 -6.98 1.65
N LYS A 239 -16.04 -6.23 2.03
CA LYS A 239 -16.13 -5.28 3.13
C LYS A 239 -17.09 -4.15 2.78
N HIS A 240 -18.04 -3.87 3.67
CA HIS A 240 -19.06 -2.84 3.47
C HIS A 240 -18.48 -1.48 3.07
N LYS A 241 -17.34 -1.09 3.68
CA LYS A 241 -16.60 0.14 3.39
C LYS A 241 -16.18 0.23 1.92
N PHE A 242 -15.62 -0.83 1.35
CA PHE A 242 -15.18 -0.84 -0.05
C PHE A 242 -16.35 -0.83 -1.03
N ARG A 243 -17.45 -1.50 -0.69
CA ARG A 243 -18.67 -1.51 -1.52
C ARG A 243 -19.40 -0.17 -1.57
N GLN A 244 -19.24 0.69 -0.57
CA GLN A 244 -19.90 2.01 -0.54
C GLN A 244 -19.19 3.03 -1.44
N PHE A 245 -17.87 2.96 -1.59
CA PHE A 245 -17.11 3.94 -2.35
C PHE A 245 -16.96 3.52 -3.79
N GLN A 246 -17.39 4.39 -4.70
CA GLN A 246 -17.30 4.19 -6.14
C GLN A 246 -15.86 3.96 -6.61
N PHE A 247 -14.88 4.66 -6.00
CA PHE A 247 -13.46 4.46 -6.24
C PHE A 247 -13.04 2.98 -6.21
N PHE A 248 -13.40 2.25 -5.16
CA PHE A 248 -13.01 0.84 -5.01
C PHE A 248 -13.77 -0.10 -5.95
N LYS A 249 -15.03 0.20 -6.27
CA LYS A 249 -15.80 -0.57 -7.27
C LYS A 249 -15.16 -0.46 -8.64
N ILE A 250 -14.76 0.76 -9.03
CA ILE A 250 -14.07 1.00 -10.31
C ILE A 250 -12.72 0.29 -10.30
N TRP A 251 -11.92 0.41 -9.23
CA TRP A 251 -10.63 -0.24 -9.12
C TRP A 251 -10.75 -1.77 -9.28
N PHE A 252 -11.62 -2.41 -8.49
CA PHE A 252 -11.83 -3.85 -8.57
C PHE A 252 -12.31 -4.29 -9.98
N THR A 253 -13.17 -3.51 -10.61
CA THR A 253 -13.64 -3.80 -11.98
C THR A 253 -12.51 -3.66 -13.00
N LEU A 254 -11.72 -2.61 -12.96
CA LEU A 254 -10.57 -2.43 -13.86
C LEU A 254 -9.54 -3.55 -13.69
N GLN A 255 -9.28 -3.97 -12.45
CA GLN A 255 -8.32 -5.02 -12.15
C GLN A 255 -8.83 -6.41 -12.50
N ARG A 256 -9.99 -6.82 -11.95
CA ARG A 256 -10.42 -8.22 -11.91
C ARG A 256 -11.36 -8.63 -13.05
N TYR A 257 -12.08 -7.67 -13.69
CA TYR A 257 -13.00 -8.00 -14.79
C TYR A 257 -12.24 -8.46 -16.03
N ASP A 258 -12.68 -9.59 -16.63
CA ASP A 258 -12.04 -10.26 -17.77
C ASP A 258 -11.95 -9.41 -19.05
N LYS A 259 -12.78 -8.38 -19.20
CA LYS A 259 -12.73 -7.44 -20.33
C LYS A 259 -11.68 -6.33 -20.16
N PHE A 260 -11.19 -6.09 -18.95
CA PHE A 260 -10.21 -5.05 -18.65
C PHE A 260 -8.87 -5.65 -18.22
N GLY A 261 -8.82 -6.32 -17.09
CA GLY A 261 -7.65 -7.05 -16.61
C GLY A 261 -6.40 -6.20 -16.44
N PHE A 262 -6.53 -4.96 -15.93
CA PHE A 262 -5.38 -4.12 -15.63
C PHE A 262 -4.55 -4.73 -14.51
N ARG A 263 -3.24 -4.82 -14.73
CA ARG A 263 -2.32 -5.51 -13.83
C ARG A 263 -2.05 -4.70 -12.57
N PRO A 264 -2.31 -5.25 -11.38
CA PRO A 264 -1.83 -4.69 -10.13
C PRO A 264 -0.30 -4.70 -10.09
N PHE A 265 0.29 -4.00 -9.13
CA PHE A 265 1.73 -3.87 -9.02
C PHE A 265 2.19 -3.77 -7.56
N LEU A 266 3.44 -4.13 -7.35
CA LEU A 266 4.09 -3.96 -6.06
C LEU A 266 4.47 -2.50 -5.85
N THR A 267 4.29 -2.01 -4.63
CA THR A 267 4.70 -0.68 -4.20
C THR A 267 5.87 -0.82 -3.23
N ASN A 268 7.03 -0.31 -3.62
CA ASN A 268 8.25 -0.42 -2.83
C ASN A 268 8.58 0.88 -2.11
N MET A 269 9.02 0.75 -0.88
CA MET A 269 9.47 1.84 0.00
C MET A 269 10.81 1.46 0.60
N ASP A 270 11.80 2.34 0.48
CA ASP A 270 13.11 2.15 1.10
C ASP A 270 13.54 3.42 1.82
N THR A 271 14.00 3.28 3.04
CA THR A 271 14.55 4.41 3.78
C THR A 271 15.74 4.00 4.64
N VAL A 272 16.69 4.92 4.78
CA VAL A 272 17.82 4.79 5.69
C VAL A 272 17.69 5.84 6.77
N ILE A 273 17.79 5.41 8.02
CA ILE A 273 17.73 6.27 9.19
C ILE A 273 18.97 6.06 10.08
N ASP A 274 19.39 7.10 10.76
CA ASP A 274 20.36 7.01 11.84
C ASP A 274 19.61 6.92 13.16
N ILE A 275 20.00 5.96 14.01
CA ILE A 275 19.51 5.81 15.37
C ILE A 275 20.68 5.80 16.32
N GLU A 276 20.47 6.25 17.55
CA GLU A 276 21.50 6.31 18.56
C GLU A 276 20.96 5.97 19.95
N GLY A 277 21.84 5.56 20.82
CA GLY A 277 21.52 5.26 22.19
C GLY A 277 22.77 5.10 23.04
N GLY A 278 22.60 4.46 24.21
CA GLY A 278 23.69 4.23 25.15
C GLY A 278 23.20 3.61 26.47
N ARG A 279 24.17 3.46 27.40
CA ARG A 279 23.90 3.02 28.77
C ARG A 279 23.32 4.15 29.59
#